data_459d8a43e71144c441b6e088b92fabd0
#
_entry.id   459d8a43e71144c441b6e088b92fabd0
#
_cell.length_a   1.000
_cell.length_b   1.000
_cell.length_c   1.000
_cell.angle_alpha   90.00
_cell.angle_beta   90.00
_cell.angle_gamma   90.00
#
_symmetry.space_group_name_H-M   'P 1'
#
loop_
_entity.id
_entity.type
_entity.pdbx_description
1 polymer ?
#
loop_
_entity_poly.entity_id
_entity_poly.type
_entity_poly.pdbx_seq_one_letter_code
_entity_poly.pdbx_strand_id
1 'polypeptide(L)'
;MVIGMNNVVITIARQYGSGGRTIGEMLAKKLNVHYYDKELMKLASDDSGINEALFVNADEKVKNTSLFHIARKEYHGELIPPESDDFTSTDNLFNYQAKIIRDLAKEESCVIIGRCADYVLKDYPNVLSVFIHAPKEYCLEGAAKKHSMSPKELERFINKTDKHRAEYYKYHTGREWTDARNYDLCLDSSKLGYERCVDEIISYMKVRFPDN
;
A
#
# COMPACT_ATOMS: atom_id res chain seq x y z
N MET A 1 -20.10 -20.79 11.14
CA MET A 1 -20.60 -20.40 9.83
C MET A 1 -19.35 -20.13 9.01
N VAL A 2 -18.91 -21.04 8.19
CA VAL A 2 -17.73 -20.90 7.33
C VAL A 2 -18.16 -19.96 6.22
N ILE A 3 -17.68 -18.71 6.27
CA ILE A 3 -17.82 -17.79 5.14
C ILE A 3 -16.96 -18.38 4.03
N GLY A 4 -17.59 -18.88 2.98
CA GLY A 4 -16.87 -19.31 1.77
C GLY A 4 -16.16 -18.08 1.21
N MET A 5 -14.86 -18.01 1.42
CA MET A 5 -14.05 -16.92 0.90
C MET A 5 -13.70 -17.23 -0.55
N ASN A 6 -14.49 -16.67 -1.47
CA ASN A 6 -14.23 -16.74 -2.90
C ASN A 6 -13.40 -15.55 -3.41
N ASN A 7 -13.01 -14.60 -2.55
CA ASN A 7 -12.24 -13.43 -2.93
C ASN A 7 -10.81 -13.47 -2.40
N VAL A 8 -9.86 -12.99 -3.18
CA VAL A 8 -8.44 -12.82 -2.78
C VAL A 8 -8.04 -11.36 -2.96
N VAL A 9 -7.43 -10.79 -1.92
CA VAL A 9 -6.87 -9.46 -1.94
C VAL A 9 -5.35 -9.52 -2.01
N ILE A 10 -4.75 -8.84 -2.97
CA ILE A 10 -3.30 -8.76 -3.10
C ILE A 10 -2.85 -7.33 -2.75
N THR A 11 -2.06 -7.19 -1.70
CA THR A 11 -1.48 -5.89 -1.32
C THR A 11 -0.05 -5.78 -1.84
N ILE A 12 0.31 -4.62 -2.44
CA ILE A 12 1.65 -4.42 -3.00
C ILE A 12 2.30 -3.18 -2.38
N ALA A 13 3.27 -3.40 -1.49
CA ALA A 13 4.25 -2.41 -1.08
C ALA A 13 5.42 -2.40 -2.08
N ARG A 14 6.06 -1.24 -2.31
CA ARG A 14 7.04 -1.11 -3.41
C ARG A 14 8.00 0.06 -3.22
N GLN A 15 9.25 -0.12 -3.58
CA GLN A 15 10.21 0.98 -3.74
C GLN A 15 9.85 1.84 -4.95
N TYR A 16 10.25 3.12 -4.94
CA TYR A 16 10.05 4.00 -6.09
C TYR A 16 10.97 3.59 -7.24
N GLY A 17 10.40 3.47 -8.44
CA GLY A 17 11.16 3.04 -9.62
C GLY A 17 11.30 1.52 -9.78
N SER A 18 10.94 0.70 -8.80
CA SER A 18 10.94 -0.77 -8.90
C SER A 18 9.89 -1.35 -9.85
N GLY A 19 8.96 -0.54 -10.35
CA GLY A 19 7.87 -1.02 -11.22
C GLY A 19 6.67 -1.61 -10.49
N GLY A 20 6.64 -1.60 -9.15
CA GLY A 20 5.57 -2.26 -8.37
C GLY A 20 4.15 -1.77 -8.69
N ARG A 21 3.98 -0.48 -9.09
CA ARG A 21 2.69 0.03 -9.58
C ARG A 21 2.29 -0.65 -10.90
N THR A 22 3.20 -0.69 -11.87
CA THR A 22 2.95 -1.33 -13.17
C THR A 22 2.69 -2.82 -13.03
N ILE A 23 3.44 -3.50 -12.15
CA ILE A 23 3.20 -4.92 -11.81
C ILE A 23 1.80 -5.10 -11.24
N GLY A 24 1.35 -4.23 -10.32
CA GLY A 24 0.00 -4.27 -9.76
C GLY A 24 -1.10 -4.04 -10.80
N GLU A 25 -0.93 -3.08 -11.71
CA GLU A 25 -1.85 -2.83 -12.83
C GLU A 25 -1.94 -4.05 -13.77
N MET A 26 -0.79 -4.63 -14.13
CA MET A 26 -0.73 -5.84 -14.97
C MET A 26 -1.37 -7.05 -14.28
N LEU A 27 -1.12 -7.22 -13.00
CA LEU A 27 -1.68 -8.29 -12.17
C LEU A 27 -3.20 -8.19 -12.11
N ALA A 28 -3.73 -7.02 -11.78
CA ALA A 28 -5.17 -6.77 -11.71
C ALA A 28 -5.86 -7.04 -13.06
N LYS A 29 -5.25 -6.57 -14.15
CA LYS A 29 -5.72 -6.85 -15.51
C LYS A 29 -5.72 -8.34 -15.84
N LYS A 30 -4.65 -9.07 -15.46
CA LYS A 30 -4.51 -10.51 -15.75
C LYS A 30 -5.49 -11.36 -14.95
N LEU A 31 -5.79 -10.94 -13.72
CA LEU A 31 -6.78 -11.58 -12.85
C LEU A 31 -8.21 -11.10 -13.08
N ASN A 32 -8.40 -10.05 -13.90
CA ASN A 32 -9.68 -9.37 -14.12
C ASN A 32 -10.35 -8.91 -12.81
N VAL A 33 -9.56 -8.23 -11.94
CA VAL A 33 -10.00 -7.68 -10.66
C VAL A 33 -9.73 -6.18 -10.60
N HIS A 34 -10.36 -5.47 -9.65
CA HIS A 34 -10.10 -4.06 -9.43
C HIS A 34 -8.68 -3.78 -8.96
N TYR A 35 -8.18 -2.59 -9.35
CA TYR A 35 -6.89 -2.05 -8.95
C TYR A 35 -7.09 -0.74 -8.18
N TYR A 36 -6.69 -0.73 -6.91
CA TYR A 36 -6.80 0.41 -6.01
C TYR A 36 -5.44 1.02 -5.69
N ASP A 37 -5.26 2.30 -6.05
CA ASP A 37 -4.10 3.12 -5.67
C ASP A 37 -4.60 4.47 -5.11
N LYS A 38 -4.74 5.50 -5.95
CA LYS A 38 -5.25 6.82 -5.54
C LYS A 38 -6.75 6.81 -5.27
N GLU A 39 -7.47 5.94 -5.89
CA GLU A 39 -8.92 5.81 -5.75
C GLU A 39 -9.37 5.54 -4.31
N LEU A 40 -8.54 4.87 -3.51
CA LEU A 40 -8.82 4.68 -2.08
C LEU A 40 -9.06 5.99 -1.32
N MET A 41 -8.36 7.08 -1.70
CA MET A 41 -8.55 8.38 -1.06
C MET A 41 -9.89 8.99 -1.41
N LYS A 42 -10.33 8.81 -2.66
CA LYS A 42 -11.66 9.24 -3.09
C LYS A 42 -12.75 8.46 -2.35
N LEU A 43 -12.64 7.13 -2.28
CA LEU A 43 -13.59 6.30 -1.53
C LEU A 43 -13.65 6.69 -0.04
N ALA A 44 -12.50 6.96 0.59
CA ALA A 44 -12.45 7.42 1.96
C ALA A 44 -13.04 8.83 2.13
N SER A 45 -12.89 9.71 1.15
CA SER A 45 -13.51 11.02 1.10
C SER A 45 -15.03 10.91 0.96
N ASP A 46 -15.52 10.07 0.06
CA ASP A 46 -16.94 9.86 -0.17
C ASP A 46 -17.64 9.23 1.08
N ASP A 47 -16.98 8.30 1.77
CA ASP A 47 -17.49 7.65 2.99
C ASP A 47 -17.49 8.59 4.20
N SER A 48 -16.47 9.44 4.35
CA SER A 48 -16.31 10.31 5.52
C SER A 48 -16.93 11.69 5.38
N GLY A 49 -17.15 12.18 4.15
CA GLY A 49 -17.44 13.57 3.84
C GLY A 49 -16.24 14.51 3.99
N ILE A 50 -15.05 14.01 4.29
CA ILE A 50 -13.81 14.80 4.41
C ILE A 50 -13.23 15.04 3.01
N ASN A 51 -12.78 16.28 2.72
CA ASN A 51 -12.20 16.62 1.44
C ASN A 51 -11.00 15.71 1.07
N GLU A 52 -11.01 15.14 -0.13
CA GLU A 52 -9.96 14.24 -0.64
C GLU A 52 -8.54 14.83 -0.53
N ALA A 53 -8.41 16.15 -0.72
CA ALA A 53 -7.11 16.81 -0.59
C ALA A 53 -6.47 16.66 0.80
N LEU A 54 -7.27 16.47 1.86
CA LEU A 54 -6.74 16.24 3.21
C LEU A 54 -6.13 14.84 3.32
N PHE A 55 -6.68 13.83 2.67
CA PHE A 55 -6.10 12.49 2.60
C PHE A 55 -4.77 12.49 1.84
N VAL A 56 -4.69 13.25 0.73
CA VAL A 56 -3.44 13.43 -0.03
C VAL A 56 -2.37 14.12 0.82
N ASN A 57 -2.75 15.19 1.53
CA ASN A 57 -1.84 16.00 2.35
C ASN A 57 -1.44 15.30 3.66
N ALA A 58 -2.27 14.41 4.21
CA ALA A 58 -1.94 13.65 5.41
C ALA A 58 -0.69 12.79 5.21
N ASP A 59 -0.55 12.21 4.04
CA ASP A 59 0.68 11.48 3.65
C ASP A 59 1.93 12.38 3.69
N GLU A 60 1.79 13.68 3.45
CA GLU A 60 2.91 14.63 3.47
C GLU A 60 3.23 15.19 4.87
N LYS A 61 2.26 15.24 5.79
CA LYS A 61 2.39 15.87 7.11
C LYS A 61 3.08 15.01 8.16
N VAL A 62 3.16 13.69 8.00
CA VAL A 62 3.85 12.78 8.93
C VAL A 62 5.35 13.15 9.15
N LYS A 63 5.89 14.05 8.34
CA LYS A 63 7.29 14.52 8.40
C LYS A 63 7.70 15.22 9.70
N ASN A 64 6.78 15.77 10.49
CA ASN A 64 7.13 16.69 11.58
C ASN A 64 6.95 16.11 13.01
N THR A 65 6.47 14.89 13.16
CA THR A 65 6.21 14.28 14.48
C THR A 65 7.31 13.33 14.96
N SER A 66 8.51 13.45 14.43
CA SER A 66 9.67 12.54 14.62
C SER A 66 10.25 12.46 16.03
N LEU A 67 9.74 13.14 17.04
CA LEU A 67 10.39 13.19 18.36
C LEU A 67 9.67 12.47 19.51
N PHE A 68 8.42 12.04 19.32
CA PHE A 68 7.72 11.29 20.36
C PHE A 68 7.00 10.08 19.73
N HIS A 69 7.63 8.91 19.75
CA HIS A 69 6.98 7.63 19.51
C HIS A 69 6.03 7.33 20.68
N ILE A 70 4.89 7.99 20.72
CA ILE A 70 3.75 7.43 21.44
C ILE A 70 3.30 6.26 20.59
N ALA A 71 3.37 5.04 21.14
CA ALA A 71 2.85 3.86 20.47
C ALA A 71 1.42 4.17 20.02
N ARG A 72 1.22 4.27 18.71
CA ARG A 72 -0.11 4.52 18.17
C ARG A 72 -1.03 3.38 18.55
N LYS A 73 -2.24 3.70 18.98
CA LYS A 73 -3.29 2.71 19.20
C LYS A 73 -3.66 2.08 17.86
N GLU A 74 -3.59 0.76 17.78
CA GLU A 74 -4.00 0.03 16.58
C GLU A 74 -5.46 0.34 16.25
N TYR A 75 -5.77 0.54 14.97
CA TYR A 75 -7.13 0.77 14.52
C TYR A 75 -7.97 -0.51 14.66
N HIS A 76 -8.99 -0.45 15.53
CA HIS A 76 -9.92 -1.55 15.78
C HIS A 76 -11.34 -1.27 15.25
N GLY A 77 -11.50 -0.22 14.45
CA GLY A 77 -12.79 0.19 13.89
C GLY A 77 -13.33 1.51 14.45
N GLU A 78 -12.58 2.16 15.36
CA GLU A 78 -13.00 3.45 15.90
C GLU A 78 -12.74 4.57 14.88
N LEU A 79 -13.76 5.36 14.60
CA LEU A 79 -13.69 6.59 13.83
C LEU A 79 -14.01 7.78 14.72
N ILE A 80 -13.31 8.88 14.54
CA ILE A 80 -13.59 10.14 15.22
C ILE A 80 -14.75 10.82 14.48
N PRO A 81 -15.83 11.20 15.18
CA PRO A 81 -17.02 11.76 14.55
C PRO A 81 -16.81 13.22 14.09
N PRO A 82 -17.66 13.73 13.17
CA PRO A 82 -17.54 15.07 12.58
C PRO A 82 -17.55 16.24 13.58
N GLU A 83 -18.15 16.05 14.76
CA GLU A 83 -18.25 17.07 15.80
C GLU A 83 -16.95 17.26 16.59
N SER A 84 -15.97 16.40 16.41
CA SER A 84 -14.67 16.47 17.09
C SER A 84 -13.67 17.34 16.34
N ASP A 85 -12.87 18.11 17.07
CA ASP A 85 -11.75 18.89 16.52
C ASP A 85 -10.71 17.99 15.83
N ASP A 86 -10.62 16.71 16.24
CA ASP A 86 -9.71 15.72 15.67
C ASP A 86 -10.29 14.97 14.45
N PHE A 87 -11.48 15.35 13.98
CA PHE A 87 -12.13 14.69 12.83
C PHE A 87 -11.23 14.61 11.59
N THR A 88 -10.48 15.67 11.30
CA THR A 88 -9.55 15.74 10.17
C THR A 88 -8.10 15.46 10.57
N SER A 89 -7.87 14.85 11.73
CA SER A 89 -6.52 14.45 12.17
C SER A 89 -5.92 13.39 11.24
N THR A 90 -4.59 13.37 11.13
CA THR A 90 -3.87 12.36 10.31
C THR A 90 -4.25 10.93 10.70
N ASP A 91 -4.49 10.70 11.99
CA ASP A 91 -4.88 9.39 12.50
C ASP A 91 -6.29 8.99 12.08
N ASN A 92 -7.24 9.92 12.13
CA ASN A 92 -8.60 9.62 11.70
C ASN A 92 -8.69 9.45 10.18
N LEU A 93 -7.92 10.22 9.41
CA LEU A 93 -7.81 10.03 7.97
C LEU A 93 -7.27 8.65 7.61
N PHE A 94 -6.26 8.17 8.34
CA PHE A 94 -5.80 6.78 8.19
C PHE A 94 -6.86 5.77 8.59
N ASN A 95 -7.62 6.01 9.65
CA ASN A 95 -8.68 5.12 10.11
C ASN A 95 -9.79 4.97 9.05
N TYR A 96 -10.18 6.05 8.39
CA TYR A 96 -11.12 5.98 7.25
C TYR A 96 -10.55 5.18 6.08
N GLN A 97 -9.28 5.38 5.72
CA GLN A 97 -8.63 4.56 4.69
C GLN A 97 -8.59 3.08 5.09
N ALA A 98 -8.25 2.77 6.36
CA ALA A 98 -8.23 1.40 6.88
C ALA A 98 -9.62 0.76 6.87
N LYS A 99 -10.68 1.53 7.17
CA LYS A 99 -12.07 1.07 7.04
C LYS A 99 -12.38 0.64 5.61
N ILE A 100 -12.13 1.52 4.63
CA ILE A 100 -12.38 1.22 3.21
C ILE A 100 -11.59 -0.02 2.77
N ILE A 101 -10.30 -0.13 3.13
CA ILE A 101 -9.47 -1.30 2.80
C ILE A 101 -10.08 -2.59 3.38
N ARG A 102 -10.59 -2.56 4.62
CA ARG A 102 -11.22 -3.73 5.25
C ARG A 102 -12.56 -4.09 4.61
N ASP A 103 -13.33 -3.09 4.18
CA ASP A 103 -14.62 -3.33 3.54
C ASP A 103 -14.42 -3.93 2.14
N LEU A 104 -13.51 -3.39 1.33
CA LEU A 104 -13.12 -3.97 0.04
C LEU A 104 -12.64 -5.42 0.17
N ALA A 105 -11.85 -5.74 1.20
CA ALA A 105 -11.34 -7.10 1.42
C ALA A 105 -12.45 -8.13 1.71
N LYS A 106 -13.63 -7.68 2.16
CA LYS A 106 -14.80 -8.54 2.39
C LYS A 106 -15.68 -8.67 1.14
N GLU A 107 -15.68 -7.64 0.30
CA GLU A 107 -16.66 -7.50 -0.79
C GLU A 107 -16.15 -8.09 -2.11
N GLU A 108 -14.85 -7.94 -2.42
CA GLU A 108 -14.33 -8.33 -3.73
C GLU A 108 -12.87 -8.78 -3.73
N SER A 109 -12.47 -9.43 -4.83
CA SER A 109 -11.05 -9.65 -5.15
C SER A 109 -10.47 -8.38 -5.75
N CYS A 110 -9.32 -7.92 -5.23
CA CYS A 110 -8.69 -6.70 -5.72
C CYS A 110 -7.18 -6.67 -5.50
N VAL A 111 -6.51 -5.74 -6.17
CA VAL A 111 -5.11 -5.39 -5.94
C VAL A 111 -5.04 -4.00 -5.31
N ILE A 112 -4.41 -3.89 -4.15
CA ILE A 112 -4.29 -2.64 -3.39
C ILE A 112 -2.82 -2.21 -3.32
N ILE A 113 -2.54 -0.95 -3.65
CA ILE A 113 -1.18 -0.43 -3.70
C ILE A 113 -0.83 0.43 -2.50
N GLY A 114 0.06 -0.04 -1.63
CA GLY A 114 0.57 0.69 -0.48
C GLY A 114 -0.47 0.91 0.63
N ARG A 115 -0.49 2.11 1.25
CA ARG A 115 -1.45 2.53 2.28
C ARG A 115 -1.43 1.66 3.54
N CYS A 116 -0.32 0.98 3.81
CA CYS A 116 -0.22 -0.02 4.88
C CYS A 116 -1.30 -1.11 4.78
N ALA A 117 -1.82 -1.39 3.57
CA ALA A 117 -2.89 -2.37 3.38
C ALA A 117 -2.49 -3.77 3.83
N ASP A 118 -1.22 -4.14 3.67
CA ASP A 118 -0.61 -5.35 4.22
C ASP A 118 -0.79 -5.45 5.74
N TYR A 119 -0.58 -4.34 6.46
CA TYR A 119 -0.76 -4.29 7.91
C TYR A 119 -2.24 -4.22 8.32
N VAL A 120 -3.03 -3.41 7.63
CA VAL A 120 -4.48 -3.26 7.91
C VAL A 120 -5.21 -4.60 7.77
N LEU A 121 -4.76 -5.44 6.85
CA LEU A 121 -5.34 -6.75 6.52
C LEU A 121 -4.51 -7.95 7.04
N LYS A 122 -3.54 -7.74 7.94
CA LYS A 122 -2.61 -8.78 8.41
C LYS A 122 -3.27 -10.04 8.98
N ASP A 123 -4.48 -9.88 9.55
CA ASP A 123 -5.24 -10.96 10.17
C ASP A 123 -6.32 -11.55 9.24
N TYR A 124 -6.34 -11.13 7.97
CA TYR A 124 -7.29 -11.62 6.96
C TYR A 124 -6.69 -12.83 6.23
N PRO A 125 -7.34 -14.00 6.28
CA PRO A 125 -6.78 -15.22 5.68
C PRO A 125 -6.78 -15.23 4.15
N ASN A 126 -7.58 -14.37 3.51
CA ASN A 126 -7.70 -14.21 2.06
C ASN A 126 -6.75 -13.15 1.47
N VAL A 127 -5.73 -12.73 2.21
CA VAL A 127 -4.80 -11.67 1.79
C VAL A 127 -3.44 -12.24 1.46
N LEU A 128 -2.88 -11.78 0.35
CA LEU A 128 -1.50 -11.99 -0.06
C LEU A 128 -0.75 -10.65 -0.05
N SER A 129 0.27 -10.54 0.80
CA SER A 129 1.10 -9.36 0.92
C SER A 129 2.40 -9.49 0.14
N VAL A 130 2.67 -8.51 -0.74
CA VAL A 130 3.83 -8.51 -1.65
C VAL A 130 4.65 -7.24 -1.48
N PHE A 131 5.98 -7.37 -1.48
CA PHE A 131 6.92 -6.27 -1.56
C PHE A 131 7.73 -6.33 -2.85
N ILE A 132 7.68 -5.27 -3.67
CA ILE A 132 8.46 -5.17 -4.91
C ILE A 132 9.63 -4.22 -4.70
N HIS A 133 10.84 -4.74 -4.90
CA HIS A 133 12.08 -3.97 -4.80
C HIS A 133 12.96 -4.15 -6.03
N ALA A 134 14.01 -3.33 -6.14
CA ALA A 134 15.07 -3.48 -7.13
C ALA A 134 16.33 -2.73 -6.66
N PRO A 135 17.52 -3.01 -7.23
CA PRO A 135 18.70 -2.20 -7.02
C PRO A 135 18.47 -0.73 -7.41
N LYS A 136 19.19 0.16 -6.75
CA LYS A 136 19.02 1.61 -6.89
C LYS A 136 19.18 2.08 -8.35
N GLU A 137 20.14 1.54 -9.07
CA GLU A 137 20.41 1.86 -10.46
C GLU A 137 19.20 1.54 -11.36
N TYR A 138 18.59 0.39 -11.16
CA TYR A 138 17.37 -0.02 -11.87
C TYR A 138 16.19 0.90 -11.54
N CYS A 139 16.06 1.28 -10.27
CA CYS A 139 15.02 2.22 -9.83
C CYS A 139 15.20 3.61 -10.46
N LEU A 140 16.43 4.09 -10.58
CA LEU A 140 16.76 5.34 -11.26
C LEU A 140 16.37 5.29 -12.75
N GLU A 141 16.74 4.23 -13.47
CA GLU A 141 16.35 4.04 -14.86
C GLU A 141 14.83 3.99 -15.05
N GLY A 142 14.14 3.26 -14.18
CA GLY A 142 12.67 3.17 -14.17
C GLY A 142 11.99 4.52 -13.92
N ALA A 143 12.55 5.33 -13.04
CA ALA A 143 12.03 6.66 -12.72
C ALA A 143 12.36 7.69 -13.80
N ALA A 144 13.54 7.61 -14.45
CA ALA A 144 13.94 8.52 -15.53
C ALA A 144 12.98 8.49 -16.73
N LYS A 145 12.32 7.36 -16.96
CA LYS A 145 11.28 7.23 -18.01
C LYS A 145 10.02 8.07 -17.73
N LYS A 146 9.82 8.50 -16.48
CA LYS A 146 8.60 9.20 -16.02
C LYS A 146 8.86 10.67 -15.65
N HIS A 147 10.12 11.08 -15.51
CA HIS A 147 10.50 12.40 -15.03
C HIS A 147 11.61 13.02 -15.87
N SER A 148 11.41 14.28 -16.25
CA SER A 148 12.43 15.11 -16.91
C SER A 148 13.30 15.82 -15.86
N MET A 149 14.02 15.04 -15.04
CA MET A 149 14.91 15.53 -13.98
C MET A 149 16.36 15.14 -14.30
N SER A 150 17.33 15.92 -13.81
CA SER A 150 18.72 15.50 -13.82
C SER A 150 18.93 14.25 -12.95
N PRO A 151 19.93 13.39 -13.21
CA PRO A 151 20.18 12.18 -12.43
C PRO A 151 20.29 12.43 -10.92
N LYS A 152 20.92 13.53 -10.52
CA LYS A 152 21.09 13.91 -9.11
C LYS A 152 19.78 14.35 -8.45
N GLU A 153 18.92 15.05 -9.17
CA GLU A 153 17.59 15.45 -8.69
C GLU A 153 16.69 14.24 -8.58
N LEU A 154 16.74 13.35 -9.57
CA LEU A 154 15.95 12.11 -9.58
C LEU A 154 16.34 11.19 -8.42
N GLU A 155 17.62 11.05 -8.13
CA GLU A 155 18.11 10.28 -6.98
C GLU A 155 17.59 10.86 -5.67
N ARG A 156 17.66 12.18 -5.50
CA ARG A 156 17.11 12.85 -4.31
C ARG A 156 15.60 12.64 -4.19
N PHE A 157 14.89 12.71 -5.30
CA PHE A 157 13.45 12.51 -5.36
C PHE A 157 13.07 11.09 -4.93
N ILE A 158 13.75 10.05 -5.47
CA ILE A 158 13.52 8.64 -5.11
C ILE A 158 13.78 8.43 -3.62
N ASN A 159 14.96 8.86 -3.14
CA ASN A 159 15.34 8.69 -1.73
C ASN A 159 14.34 9.38 -0.79
N LYS A 160 13.88 10.58 -1.13
CA LYS A 160 12.88 11.32 -0.36
C LYS A 160 11.53 10.60 -0.33
N THR A 161 11.12 10.05 -1.49
CA THR A 161 9.84 9.34 -1.62
C THR A 161 9.84 8.04 -0.81
N ASP A 162 10.90 7.25 -0.91
CA ASP A 162 10.95 5.98 -0.19
C ASP A 162 11.20 6.17 1.32
N LYS A 163 12.00 7.19 1.71
CA LYS A 163 12.09 7.60 3.10
C LYS A 163 10.73 7.98 3.68
N HIS A 164 9.95 8.76 2.94
CA HIS A 164 8.61 9.16 3.35
C HIS A 164 7.67 7.94 3.50
N ARG A 165 7.71 6.97 2.58
CA ARG A 165 6.94 5.73 2.69
C ARG A 165 7.32 4.93 3.91
N ALA A 166 8.63 4.81 4.19
CA ALA A 166 9.13 4.11 5.36
C ALA A 166 8.70 4.79 6.68
N GLU A 167 8.77 6.13 6.74
CA GLU A 167 8.31 6.93 7.89
C GLU A 167 6.80 6.79 8.10
N TYR A 168 6.00 6.88 7.04
CA TYR A 168 4.56 6.69 7.07
C TYR A 168 4.19 5.28 7.55
N TYR A 169 4.83 4.26 6.98
CA TYR A 169 4.61 2.87 7.38
C TYR A 169 4.96 2.65 8.85
N LYS A 170 6.14 3.12 9.29
CA LYS A 170 6.57 3.00 10.67
C LYS A 170 5.65 3.72 11.64
N TYR A 171 5.19 4.93 11.28
CA TYR A 171 4.26 5.69 12.11
C TYR A 171 2.94 4.94 12.32
N HIS A 172 2.35 4.40 11.25
CA HIS A 172 1.04 3.76 11.32
C HIS A 172 1.07 2.30 11.77
N THR A 173 2.20 1.61 11.66
CA THR A 173 2.29 0.15 11.93
C THR A 173 3.24 -0.20 13.07
N GLY A 174 4.15 0.69 13.43
CA GLY A 174 5.26 0.40 14.35
C GLY A 174 6.36 -0.49 13.75
N ARG A 175 6.24 -0.89 12.46
CA ARG A 175 7.13 -1.86 11.81
C ARG A 175 8.07 -1.19 10.82
N GLU A 176 9.17 -1.86 10.49
CA GLU A 176 10.07 -1.40 9.43
C GLU A 176 9.52 -1.80 8.05
N TRP A 177 9.37 -0.81 7.16
CA TRP A 177 8.77 -1.00 5.83
C TRP A 177 9.51 -1.99 4.93
N THR A 178 10.83 -2.07 5.04
CA THR A 178 11.69 -2.97 4.24
C THR A 178 11.94 -4.32 4.92
N ASP A 179 11.32 -4.60 6.04
CA ASP A 179 11.47 -5.89 6.72
C ASP A 179 10.66 -6.97 5.96
N ALA A 180 11.38 -7.92 5.35
CA ALA A 180 10.79 -9.01 4.58
C ALA A 180 9.78 -9.85 5.38
N ARG A 181 9.87 -9.87 6.72
CA ARG A 181 8.94 -10.60 7.60
C ARG A 181 7.52 -10.02 7.62
N ASN A 182 7.33 -8.81 7.08
CA ASN A 182 6.02 -8.18 6.98
C ASN A 182 5.23 -8.66 5.75
N TYR A 183 5.88 -9.39 4.84
CA TYR A 183 5.31 -9.73 3.53
C TYR A 183 5.37 -11.24 3.29
N ASP A 184 4.36 -11.77 2.60
CA ASP A 184 4.35 -13.18 2.18
C ASP A 184 5.35 -13.42 1.04
N LEU A 185 5.57 -12.41 0.18
CA LEU A 185 6.43 -12.53 -1.00
C LEU A 185 7.22 -11.22 -1.23
N CYS A 186 8.54 -11.34 -1.38
CA CYS A 186 9.42 -10.22 -1.75
C CYS A 186 10.08 -10.52 -3.10
N LEU A 187 9.91 -9.63 -4.09
CA LEU A 187 10.40 -9.85 -5.46
C LEU A 187 11.36 -8.75 -5.91
N ASP A 188 12.52 -9.17 -6.44
CA ASP A 188 13.45 -8.29 -7.15
C ASP A 188 13.04 -8.19 -8.62
N SER A 189 12.38 -7.07 -8.97
CA SER A 189 11.89 -6.84 -10.33
C SER A 189 12.99 -6.64 -11.36
N SER A 190 14.22 -6.31 -10.95
CA SER A 190 15.38 -6.21 -11.84
C SER A 190 15.83 -7.57 -12.36
N LYS A 191 15.61 -8.62 -11.60
CA LYS A 191 15.96 -10.00 -11.96
C LYS A 191 14.89 -10.68 -12.78
N LEU A 192 13.63 -10.44 -12.43
CA LEU A 192 12.50 -11.13 -13.04
C LEU A 192 11.92 -10.38 -14.24
N GLY A 193 11.95 -9.05 -14.22
CA GLY A 193 11.10 -8.24 -15.10
C GLY A 193 9.65 -8.22 -14.60
N TYR A 194 8.81 -7.37 -15.20
CA TYR A 194 7.46 -7.14 -14.68
C TYR A 194 6.53 -8.33 -14.92
N GLU A 195 6.58 -8.92 -16.11
CA GLU A 195 5.75 -10.06 -16.50
C GLU A 195 5.96 -11.26 -15.58
N ARG A 196 7.24 -11.62 -15.32
CA ARG A 196 7.54 -12.75 -14.44
C ARG A 196 7.22 -12.46 -12.98
N CYS A 197 7.34 -11.20 -12.53
CA CYS A 197 6.85 -10.83 -11.20
C CYS A 197 5.34 -11.11 -11.08
N VAL A 198 4.56 -10.79 -12.10
CA VAL A 198 3.12 -11.10 -12.15
C VAL A 198 2.88 -12.60 -12.11
N ASP A 199 3.65 -13.38 -12.90
CA ASP A 199 3.51 -14.84 -12.95
C ASP A 199 3.85 -15.50 -11.59
N GLU A 200 4.91 -15.03 -10.92
CA GLU A 200 5.28 -15.50 -9.58
C GLU A 200 4.22 -15.20 -8.52
N ILE A 201 3.65 -13.98 -8.54
CA ILE A 201 2.56 -13.62 -7.63
C ILE A 201 1.36 -14.54 -7.85
N ILE A 202 0.98 -14.80 -9.11
CA ILE A 202 -0.14 -15.71 -9.43
C ILE A 202 0.18 -17.14 -9.02
N SER A 203 1.41 -17.61 -9.23
CA SER A 203 1.84 -18.94 -8.85
C SER A 203 1.78 -19.13 -7.33
N TYR A 204 2.27 -18.16 -6.57
CA TYR A 204 2.19 -18.19 -5.11
C TYR A 204 0.73 -18.14 -4.62
N MET A 205 -0.10 -17.28 -5.24
CA MET A 205 -1.53 -17.19 -4.93
C MET A 205 -2.23 -18.54 -5.09
N LYS A 206 -1.98 -19.25 -6.19
CA LYS A 206 -2.57 -20.59 -6.45
C LYS A 206 -2.14 -21.65 -5.44
N VAL A 207 -0.89 -21.57 -4.94
CA VAL A 207 -0.40 -22.49 -3.91
C VAL A 207 -1.02 -22.16 -2.55
N ARG A 208 -1.15 -20.87 -2.22
CA ARG A 208 -1.68 -20.44 -0.93
C ARG A 208 -3.20 -20.54 -0.85
N PHE A 209 -3.89 -20.34 -1.96
CA PHE A 209 -5.36 -20.35 -2.08
C PHE A 209 -5.80 -21.31 -3.18
N PRO A 210 -5.67 -22.65 -2.99
CA PRO A 210 -5.89 -23.62 -4.06
C PRO A 210 -7.32 -23.70 -4.57
N ASP A 211 -8.28 -23.22 -3.78
CA ASP A 211 -9.72 -23.26 -4.11
C ASP A 211 -10.24 -21.95 -4.75
N ASN A 212 -9.34 -21.02 -5.14
CA ASN A 212 -9.67 -19.75 -5.78
C ASN A 212 -9.09 -19.63 -7.19
#